data_76760cd0bd3fdaa763f2d94ec34ff248
#
_entry.id   76760cd0bd3fdaa763f2d94ec34ff248
#
_cell.length_a   1.000
_cell.length_b   1.000
_cell.length_c   1.000
_cell.angle_alpha   90.00
_cell.angle_beta   90.00
_cell.angle_gamma   90.00
#
_symmetry.space_group_name_H-M   'P 1'
#
loop_
_entity.id
_entity.type
_entity.pdbx_description
1 polymer ?
#
loop_
_entity_poly.entity_id
_entity_poly.type
_entity_poly.pdbx_seq_one_letter_code
_entity_poly.pdbx_strand_id
1 'polypeptide(L)'
;MTTHHLGRSIFGDKKNTGNLMTIEEAHALLNDWVPNEKLRLHMRQVAANMKAWAIEKEKADAQTALKWELAGLLHDADWEKYPENHCRIIIEELERRNIDPDVIHCIASHGPSVFGVEPENKMDKMIYAMDELSGFIHAAALIRPTLYEGLEVKSVMKRLKTPSFAAQVSREDIADAISRNDVSLEELIQFIISHQKFTT
;
A
#
# COMPACT_ATOMS: atom_id res chain seq x y z
N MET A 1 17.04 -16.99 -3.71
CA MET A 1 15.94 -16.32 -3.01
C MET A 1 14.78 -17.29 -2.97
N THR A 2 14.39 -17.73 -1.79
CA THR A 2 13.29 -18.69 -1.60
C THR A 2 12.00 -17.88 -1.57
N THR A 3 11.22 -17.90 -2.64
CA THR A 3 9.88 -17.29 -2.68
C THR A 3 8.98 -18.03 -1.69
N HIS A 4 8.63 -17.40 -0.60
CA HIS A 4 7.64 -17.91 0.34
C HIS A 4 6.24 -17.61 -0.21
N HIS A 5 5.70 -18.53 -1.01
CA HIS A 5 4.31 -18.44 -1.47
C HIS A 5 3.36 -18.60 -0.27
N LEU A 6 2.54 -17.58 -0.03
CA LEU A 6 1.35 -17.66 0.82
C LEU A 6 0.30 -18.45 0.04
N GLY A 7 0.23 -19.78 0.25
CA GLY A 7 -0.71 -20.62 -0.49
C GLY A 7 -2.17 -20.34 -0.13
N ARG A 8 -3.10 -20.63 -1.07
CA ARG A 8 -4.57 -20.50 -0.94
C ARG A 8 -5.22 -21.12 0.32
N SER A 9 -4.48 -21.91 1.11
CA SER A 9 -5.01 -22.55 2.32
C SER A 9 -5.23 -21.61 3.51
N ILE A 10 -4.73 -20.38 3.44
CA ILE A 10 -4.91 -19.37 4.50
C ILE A 10 -6.32 -18.77 4.44
N PHE A 11 -6.89 -18.65 3.25
CA PHE A 11 -8.23 -18.06 3.04
C PHE A 11 -9.30 -19.15 2.88
N GLY A 12 -9.58 -19.88 3.95
CA GLY A 12 -10.66 -20.91 3.94
C GLY A 12 -12.05 -20.30 3.79
N ASP A 13 -12.98 -21.02 3.11
CA ASP A 13 -14.38 -20.70 2.78
C ASP A 13 -15.28 -20.33 3.98
N LYS A 14 -14.87 -19.47 4.86
CA LYS A 14 -15.72 -18.96 5.92
C LYS A 14 -16.19 -17.54 5.56
N LYS A 15 -17.50 -17.33 5.50
CA LYS A 15 -18.12 -16.02 5.69
C LYS A 15 -17.76 -15.52 7.09
N ASN A 16 -16.52 -15.14 7.28
CA ASN A 16 -16.07 -14.53 8.51
C ASN A 16 -16.26 -13.02 8.34
N THR A 17 -17.26 -12.49 8.98
CA THR A 17 -17.40 -11.05 9.21
C THR A 17 -16.40 -10.70 10.32
N GLY A 18 -15.12 -10.54 9.98
CA GLY A 18 -14.11 -10.10 10.93
C GLY A 18 -14.41 -8.69 11.45
N ASN A 19 -13.73 -8.29 12.50
CA ASN A 19 -13.83 -6.97 13.09
C ASN A 19 -12.91 -5.98 12.36
N LEU A 20 -13.22 -4.69 12.39
CA LEU A 20 -12.27 -3.65 12.08
C LEU A 20 -11.62 -3.16 13.37
N MET A 21 -10.31 -3.03 13.39
CA MET A 21 -9.64 -2.28 14.45
C MET A 21 -9.85 -0.78 14.21
N THR A 22 -9.75 0.02 15.25
CA THR A 22 -9.75 1.47 15.11
C THR A 22 -8.45 1.95 14.49
N ILE A 23 -8.45 3.13 13.90
CA ILE A 23 -7.22 3.70 13.32
C ILE A 23 -6.17 3.98 14.39
N GLU A 24 -6.58 4.29 15.61
CA GLU A 24 -5.69 4.49 16.76
C GLU A 24 -5.00 3.19 17.17
N GLU A 25 -5.73 2.06 17.18
CA GLU A 25 -5.15 0.73 17.43
C GLU A 25 -4.16 0.33 16.34
N ALA A 26 -4.46 0.63 15.08
CA ALA A 26 -3.56 0.37 13.96
C ALA A 26 -2.27 1.21 14.06
N HIS A 27 -2.38 2.50 14.40
CA HIS A 27 -1.21 3.34 14.65
C HIS A 27 -0.40 2.87 15.86
N ALA A 28 -1.04 2.39 16.92
CA ALA A 28 -0.33 1.83 18.07
C ALA A 28 0.47 0.58 17.67
N LEU A 29 -0.13 -0.33 16.90
CA LEU A 29 0.56 -1.51 16.35
C LEU A 29 1.74 -1.12 15.46
N LEU A 30 1.53 -0.17 14.55
CA LEU A 30 2.56 0.36 13.67
C LEU A 30 3.74 0.93 14.45
N ASN A 31 3.47 1.75 15.48
CA ASN A 31 4.51 2.38 16.30
C ASN A 31 5.30 1.36 17.13
N ASP A 32 4.65 0.28 17.57
CA ASP A 32 5.30 -0.82 18.31
C ASP A 32 6.20 -1.69 17.41
N TRP A 33 5.78 -1.92 16.18
CA TRP A 33 6.46 -2.84 15.28
C TRP A 33 7.50 -2.20 14.36
N VAL A 34 7.32 -0.92 14.01
CA VAL A 34 8.15 -0.22 13.02
C VAL A 34 8.85 0.98 13.68
N PRO A 35 10.07 0.86 14.18
CA PRO A 35 10.86 1.97 14.72
C PRO A 35 11.28 2.99 13.66
N ASN A 36 11.42 2.59 12.39
CA ASN A 36 11.85 3.45 11.31
C ASN A 36 10.77 4.47 10.88
N GLU A 37 10.99 5.74 11.19
CA GLU A 37 10.06 6.84 10.85
C GLU A 37 9.81 6.99 9.35
N LYS A 38 10.79 6.69 8.49
CA LYS A 38 10.60 6.79 7.04
C LYS A 38 9.66 5.71 6.53
N LEU A 39 9.76 4.50 7.08
CA LEU A 39 8.85 3.42 6.75
C LEU A 39 7.44 3.73 7.28
N ARG A 40 7.31 4.20 8.53
CA ARG A 40 6.02 4.66 9.05
C ARG A 40 5.40 5.79 8.21
N LEU A 41 6.23 6.72 7.72
CA LEU A 41 5.75 7.78 6.84
C LEU A 41 5.20 7.21 5.54
N HIS A 42 5.93 6.30 4.90
CA HIS A 42 5.48 5.61 3.69
C HIS A 42 4.12 4.94 3.90
N MET A 43 3.97 4.15 4.95
CA MET A 43 2.72 3.45 5.26
C MET A 43 1.56 4.41 5.52
N ARG A 44 1.80 5.54 6.23
CA ARG A 44 0.80 6.61 6.38
C ARG A 44 0.42 7.26 5.05
N GLN A 45 1.37 7.41 4.14
CA GLN A 45 1.13 7.96 2.80
C GLN A 45 0.27 7.01 1.97
N VAL A 46 0.60 5.72 1.96
CA VAL A 46 -0.23 4.69 1.28
C VAL A 46 -1.63 4.65 1.89
N ALA A 47 -1.75 4.65 3.22
CA ALA A 47 -3.04 4.69 3.91
C ALA A 47 -3.91 5.88 3.51
N ALA A 48 -3.32 7.08 3.47
CA ALA A 48 -4.03 8.30 3.08
C ALA A 48 -4.51 8.24 1.63
N ASN A 49 -3.67 7.76 0.71
CA ASN A 49 -4.00 7.60 -0.70
C ASN A 49 -5.13 6.57 -0.88
N MET A 50 -5.04 5.43 -0.21
CA MET A 50 -6.05 4.37 -0.23
C MET A 50 -7.40 4.87 0.27
N LYS A 51 -7.43 5.51 1.44
CA LYS A 51 -8.65 6.10 2.01
C LYS A 51 -9.28 7.14 1.09
N ALA A 52 -8.47 8.07 0.59
CA ALA A 52 -8.94 9.12 -0.30
C ALA A 52 -9.54 8.56 -1.58
N TRP A 53 -8.90 7.53 -2.16
CA TRP A 53 -9.43 6.84 -3.34
C TRP A 53 -10.78 6.19 -3.06
N ALA A 54 -10.88 5.44 -1.97
CA ALA A 54 -12.13 4.80 -1.56
C ALA A 54 -13.28 5.82 -1.47
N ILE A 55 -13.05 6.98 -0.85
CA ILE A 55 -14.07 8.02 -0.66
C ILE A 55 -14.39 8.73 -1.99
N GLU A 56 -13.37 9.18 -2.71
CA GLU A 56 -13.55 10.09 -3.85
C GLU A 56 -13.91 9.36 -5.13
N LYS A 57 -13.32 8.19 -5.37
CA LYS A 57 -13.50 7.44 -6.62
C LYS A 57 -14.54 6.32 -6.49
N GLU A 58 -14.45 5.53 -5.42
CA GLU A 58 -15.35 4.38 -5.21
C GLU A 58 -16.65 4.76 -4.45
N LYS A 59 -16.76 6.01 -3.96
CA LYS A 59 -17.91 6.48 -3.18
C LYS A 59 -18.19 5.62 -1.94
N ALA A 60 -17.13 5.10 -1.35
CA ALA A 60 -17.19 4.22 -0.20
C ALA A 60 -17.77 4.93 1.03
N ASP A 61 -18.52 4.19 1.83
CA ASP A 61 -18.93 4.64 3.16
C ASP A 61 -17.72 4.66 4.14
N ALA A 62 -17.94 5.18 5.32
CA ALA A 62 -16.86 5.34 6.32
C ALA A 62 -16.22 4.00 6.72
N GLN A 63 -17.03 2.93 6.81
CA GLN A 63 -16.54 1.60 7.19
C GLN A 63 -15.69 0.99 6.08
N THR A 64 -16.12 1.08 4.85
CA THR A 64 -15.34 0.62 3.68
C THR A 64 -14.07 1.44 3.52
N ALA A 65 -14.14 2.77 3.66
CA ALA A 65 -12.95 3.63 3.59
C ALA A 65 -11.92 3.30 4.70
N LEU A 66 -12.39 2.90 5.90
CA LEU A 66 -11.51 2.43 6.98
C LEU A 66 -10.79 1.13 6.61
N LYS A 67 -11.42 0.17 5.91
CA LYS A 67 -10.74 -1.03 5.42
C LYS A 67 -9.55 -0.66 4.52
N TRP A 68 -9.76 0.26 3.58
CA TRP A 68 -8.71 0.73 2.68
C TRP A 68 -7.56 1.42 3.42
N GLU A 69 -7.90 2.26 4.40
CA GLU A 69 -6.92 2.95 5.24
C GLU A 69 -6.08 1.97 6.06
N LEU A 70 -6.74 0.97 6.70
CA LEU A 70 -6.06 -0.06 7.49
C LEU A 70 -5.11 -0.91 6.65
N ALA A 71 -5.55 -1.32 5.46
CA ALA A 71 -4.69 -2.09 4.55
C ALA A 71 -3.43 -1.29 4.19
N GLY A 72 -3.57 -0.03 3.78
CA GLY A 72 -2.44 0.84 3.46
C GLY A 72 -1.55 1.14 4.67
N LEU A 73 -2.11 1.22 5.88
CA LEU A 73 -1.34 1.53 7.08
C LEU A 73 -0.52 0.35 7.60
N LEU A 74 -0.95 -0.89 7.34
CA LEU A 74 -0.38 -2.08 7.94
C LEU A 74 0.34 -3.02 6.96
N HIS A 75 0.34 -2.75 5.64
CA HIS A 75 0.86 -3.67 4.64
C HIS A 75 2.31 -4.08 4.89
N ASP A 76 3.17 -3.16 5.33
CA ASP A 76 4.59 -3.34 5.58
C ASP A 76 4.95 -3.43 7.09
N ALA A 77 3.98 -3.63 7.99
CA ALA A 77 4.22 -3.52 9.42
C ALA A 77 5.25 -4.52 9.97
N ASP A 78 5.44 -5.65 9.32
CA ASP A 78 6.43 -6.66 9.69
C ASP A 78 7.76 -6.57 8.91
N TRP A 79 7.84 -5.71 7.88
CA TRP A 79 9.00 -5.63 6.97
C TRP A 79 10.33 -5.40 7.69
N GLU A 80 10.40 -4.43 8.61
CA GLU A 80 11.64 -4.08 9.29
C GLU A 80 12.07 -5.14 10.30
N LYS A 81 11.11 -5.71 11.01
CA LYS A 81 11.36 -6.65 12.11
C LYS A 81 11.51 -8.09 11.64
N TYR A 82 10.84 -8.46 10.57
CA TYR A 82 10.77 -9.83 10.07
C TYR A 82 10.93 -9.93 8.54
N PRO A 83 11.99 -9.37 7.95
CA PRO A 83 12.13 -9.24 6.50
C PRO A 83 12.04 -10.59 5.76
N GLU A 84 12.54 -11.67 6.36
CA GLU A 84 12.48 -13.02 5.77
C GLU A 84 11.07 -13.65 5.80
N ASN A 85 10.16 -13.06 6.59
CA ASN A 85 8.80 -13.55 6.78
C ASN A 85 7.73 -12.50 6.45
N HIS A 86 8.14 -11.41 5.81
CA HIS A 86 7.23 -10.41 5.31
C HIS A 86 6.35 -11.06 4.23
N CYS A 87 5.19 -10.88 4.19
CA CYS A 87 4.03 -10.26 4.78
C CYS A 87 3.30 -11.22 5.76
N ARG A 88 3.87 -12.42 5.97
CA ARG A 88 3.23 -13.51 6.73
C ARG A 88 2.95 -13.15 8.18
N ILE A 89 3.89 -12.49 8.84
CA ILE A 89 3.78 -12.21 10.28
C ILE A 89 2.68 -11.20 10.58
N ILE A 90 2.54 -10.15 9.74
CA ILE A 90 1.42 -9.22 9.92
C ILE A 90 0.08 -9.90 9.64
N ILE A 91 -0.01 -10.76 8.63
CA ILE A 91 -1.22 -11.54 8.34
C ILE A 91 -1.61 -12.40 9.54
N GLU A 92 -0.69 -13.20 10.09
CA GLU A 92 -0.92 -14.05 11.27
C GLU A 92 -1.42 -13.22 12.48
N GLU A 93 -0.86 -12.03 12.69
CA GLU A 93 -1.30 -11.13 13.78
C GLU A 93 -2.71 -10.59 13.55
N LEU A 94 -3.04 -10.19 12.31
CA LEU A 94 -4.38 -9.70 11.98
C LEU A 94 -5.44 -10.81 12.04
N GLU A 95 -5.12 -12.03 11.62
CA GLU A 95 -5.96 -13.21 11.79
C GLU A 95 -6.21 -13.52 13.26
N ARG A 96 -5.17 -13.51 14.09
CA ARG A 96 -5.27 -13.71 15.55
C ARG A 96 -6.19 -12.68 16.20
N ARG A 97 -6.24 -11.45 15.69
CA ARG A 97 -7.15 -10.38 16.13
C ARG A 97 -8.53 -10.48 15.52
N ASN A 98 -8.79 -11.48 14.66
CA ASN A 98 -10.04 -11.64 13.92
C ASN A 98 -10.39 -10.39 13.09
N ILE A 99 -9.40 -9.81 12.42
CA ILE A 99 -9.60 -8.65 11.53
C ILE A 99 -10.33 -9.11 10.26
N ASP A 100 -11.06 -8.17 9.66
CA ASP A 100 -11.83 -8.37 8.43
C ASP A 100 -10.96 -8.99 7.33
N PRO A 101 -11.41 -10.11 6.72
CA PRO A 101 -10.63 -10.84 5.73
C PRO A 101 -10.34 -10.04 4.45
N ASP A 102 -11.14 -9.04 4.09
CA ASP A 102 -10.85 -8.17 2.95
C ASP A 102 -9.58 -7.34 3.21
N VAL A 103 -9.40 -6.85 4.46
CA VAL A 103 -8.18 -6.11 4.86
C VAL A 103 -6.97 -7.03 4.80
N ILE A 104 -7.08 -8.26 5.32
CA ILE A 104 -6.00 -9.25 5.32
C ILE A 104 -5.63 -9.65 3.88
N HIS A 105 -6.61 -9.91 3.03
CA HIS A 105 -6.37 -10.25 1.63
C HIS A 105 -5.71 -9.10 0.86
N CYS A 106 -6.17 -7.87 1.09
CA CYS A 106 -5.58 -6.68 0.47
C CYS A 106 -4.10 -6.54 0.86
N ILE A 107 -3.76 -6.71 2.14
CA ILE A 107 -2.37 -6.71 2.60
C ILE A 107 -1.58 -7.86 1.94
N ALA A 108 -2.12 -9.07 1.90
CA ALA A 108 -1.44 -10.22 1.30
C ALA A 108 -1.16 -10.07 -0.20
N SER A 109 -1.97 -9.28 -0.91
CA SER A 109 -1.90 -9.12 -2.37
C SER A 109 -1.13 -7.88 -2.84
N HIS A 110 -0.49 -7.11 -1.92
CA HIS A 110 0.24 -5.89 -2.33
C HIS A 110 1.54 -6.17 -3.11
N GLY A 111 2.05 -7.40 -3.09
CA GLY A 111 3.22 -7.85 -3.86
C GLY A 111 3.00 -9.24 -4.48
N PRO A 112 2.11 -9.40 -5.48
CA PRO A 112 1.70 -10.71 -5.97
C PRO A 112 2.86 -11.56 -6.53
N SER A 113 3.85 -10.93 -7.14
CA SER A 113 5.06 -11.60 -7.64
C SER A 113 5.93 -12.20 -6.51
N VAL A 114 5.84 -11.65 -5.30
CA VAL A 114 6.62 -12.07 -4.14
C VAL A 114 5.84 -13.01 -3.24
N PHE A 115 4.58 -12.68 -2.94
CA PHE A 115 3.77 -13.40 -1.95
C PHE A 115 2.88 -14.48 -2.57
N GLY A 116 2.66 -14.44 -3.89
CA GLY A 116 1.85 -15.42 -4.61
C GLY A 116 0.35 -15.29 -4.34
N VAL A 117 -0.11 -14.15 -3.83
CA VAL A 117 -1.52 -13.81 -3.65
C VAL A 117 -1.92 -12.79 -4.69
N GLU A 118 -2.86 -13.14 -5.56
CA GLU A 118 -3.29 -12.28 -6.66
C GLU A 118 -4.30 -11.22 -6.20
N PRO A 119 -4.19 -9.97 -6.68
CA PRO A 119 -5.18 -8.93 -6.45
C PRO A 119 -6.53 -9.28 -7.11
N GLU A 120 -7.59 -9.50 -6.34
CA GLU A 120 -8.90 -9.96 -6.84
C GLU A 120 -9.89 -8.80 -7.04
N ASN A 121 -9.96 -7.89 -6.08
CA ASN A 121 -10.91 -6.79 -6.08
C ASN A 121 -10.23 -5.42 -6.30
N LYS A 122 -11.01 -4.33 -6.32
CA LYS A 122 -10.48 -2.98 -6.57
C LYS A 122 -9.52 -2.51 -5.48
N MET A 123 -9.79 -2.83 -4.21
CA MET A 123 -8.93 -2.45 -3.08
C MET A 123 -7.55 -3.11 -3.21
N ASP A 124 -7.50 -4.40 -3.53
CA ASP A 124 -6.27 -5.16 -3.74
C ASP A 124 -5.42 -4.60 -4.89
N LYS A 125 -6.09 -4.31 -6.02
CA LYS A 125 -5.41 -3.73 -7.20
C LYS A 125 -4.86 -2.34 -6.92
N MET A 126 -5.56 -1.58 -6.09
CA MET A 126 -5.15 -0.21 -5.77
C MET A 126 -3.98 -0.18 -4.79
N ILE A 127 -3.94 -1.04 -3.77
CA ILE A 127 -2.78 -1.07 -2.87
C ILE A 127 -1.52 -1.47 -3.64
N TYR A 128 -1.59 -2.48 -4.50
CA TYR A 128 -0.48 -2.90 -5.35
C TYR A 128 0.03 -1.77 -6.26
N ALA A 129 -0.88 -0.94 -6.79
CA ALA A 129 -0.49 0.21 -7.62
C ALA A 129 0.01 1.41 -6.80
N MET A 130 -0.55 1.65 -5.62
CA MET A 130 -0.24 2.83 -4.81
C MET A 130 1.02 2.68 -4.00
N ASP A 131 1.38 1.49 -3.56
CA ASP A 131 2.56 1.23 -2.74
C ASP A 131 3.83 1.72 -3.44
N GLU A 132 4.22 1.10 -4.55
CA GLU A 132 5.41 1.47 -5.32
C GLU A 132 5.38 2.92 -5.81
N LEU A 133 4.21 3.39 -6.29
CA LEU A 133 4.06 4.77 -6.78
C LEU A 133 4.18 5.79 -5.65
N SER A 134 3.66 5.51 -4.46
CA SER A 134 3.78 6.43 -3.30
C SER A 134 5.25 6.65 -2.94
N GLY A 135 6.04 5.60 -2.83
CA GLY A 135 7.48 5.68 -2.57
C GLY A 135 8.22 6.43 -3.67
N PHE A 136 7.91 6.15 -4.93
CA PHE A 136 8.51 6.82 -6.07
C PHE A 136 8.21 8.32 -6.13
N ILE A 137 6.96 8.71 -5.92
CA ILE A 137 6.53 10.12 -5.92
C ILE A 137 7.13 10.86 -4.71
N HIS A 138 7.22 10.20 -3.55
CA HIS A 138 7.90 10.76 -2.39
C HIS A 138 9.38 11.06 -2.69
N ALA A 139 10.10 10.12 -3.29
CA ALA A 139 11.48 10.33 -3.72
C ALA A 139 11.61 11.50 -4.73
N ALA A 140 10.63 11.64 -5.65
CA ALA A 140 10.60 12.74 -6.60
C ALA A 140 10.33 14.10 -5.93
N ALA A 141 9.55 14.12 -4.84
CA ALA A 141 9.33 15.31 -4.03
C ALA A 141 10.58 15.70 -3.24
N LEU A 142 11.24 14.76 -2.57
CA LEU A 142 12.38 15.02 -1.68
C LEU A 142 13.59 15.70 -2.35
N ILE A 143 13.78 15.54 -3.65
CA ILE A 143 14.87 16.21 -4.38
C ILE A 143 14.53 17.65 -4.80
N ARG A 144 13.38 18.17 -4.39
CA ARG A 144 12.90 19.51 -4.72
C ARG A 144 12.91 20.40 -3.49
N PRO A 145 13.31 21.68 -3.60
CA PRO A 145 13.23 22.62 -2.47
C PRO A 145 11.81 22.83 -1.96
N THR A 146 10.82 22.71 -2.85
CA THR A 146 9.40 22.93 -2.56
C THR A 146 8.64 21.62 -2.27
N LEU A 147 9.35 20.50 -2.21
CA LEU A 147 8.76 19.15 -1.99
C LEU A 147 7.61 18.87 -2.98
N TYR A 148 6.42 18.66 -2.48
CA TYR A 148 5.22 18.39 -3.29
C TYR A 148 4.66 19.62 -3.98
N GLU A 149 4.96 20.83 -3.50
CA GLU A 149 4.43 22.06 -4.08
C GLU A 149 4.95 22.24 -5.53
N GLY A 150 4.02 22.33 -6.48
CA GLY A 150 4.33 22.42 -7.90
C GLY A 150 4.99 21.16 -8.49
N LEU A 151 4.88 19.99 -7.83
CA LEU A 151 5.26 18.71 -8.44
C LEU A 151 4.19 18.35 -9.48
N GLU A 152 4.64 18.12 -10.71
CA GLU A 152 3.76 17.85 -11.84
C GLU A 152 3.91 16.40 -12.31
N VAL A 153 2.82 15.82 -12.83
CA VAL A 153 2.78 14.48 -13.43
C VAL A 153 3.90 14.25 -14.42
N LYS A 154 4.13 15.22 -15.33
CA LYS A 154 5.20 15.12 -16.36
C LYS A 154 6.60 14.97 -15.76
N SER A 155 6.84 15.55 -14.59
CA SER A 155 8.12 15.43 -13.88
C SER A 155 8.31 14.03 -13.31
N VAL A 156 7.26 13.42 -12.75
CA VAL A 156 7.25 12.04 -12.26
C VAL A 156 7.43 11.07 -13.41
N MET A 157 6.65 11.21 -14.50
CA MET A 157 6.73 10.39 -15.71
C MET A 157 8.13 10.41 -16.35
N LYS A 158 8.79 11.59 -16.35
CA LYS A 158 10.18 11.70 -16.83
C LYS A 158 11.13 10.88 -15.96
N ARG A 159 10.98 10.91 -14.63
CA ARG A 159 11.82 10.17 -13.68
C ARG A 159 11.60 8.66 -13.75
N LEU A 160 10.39 8.20 -14.00
CA LEU A 160 10.10 6.78 -14.22
C LEU A 160 10.94 6.18 -15.37
N LYS A 161 11.27 7.00 -16.38
CA LYS A 161 12.15 6.61 -17.50
C LYS A 161 13.64 6.65 -17.16
N THR A 162 14.03 7.05 -15.95
CA THR A 162 15.41 7.15 -15.50
C THR A 162 15.73 6.00 -14.55
N PRO A 163 16.43 4.93 -14.98
CA PRO A 163 16.62 3.72 -14.18
C PRO A 163 17.37 3.96 -12.85
N SER A 164 18.28 4.92 -12.83
CA SER A 164 19.09 5.24 -11.63
C SER A 164 18.32 6.04 -10.57
N PHE A 165 17.17 6.63 -10.92
CA PHE A 165 16.35 7.36 -9.96
C PHE A 165 15.45 6.40 -9.19
N ALA A 166 15.50 6.43 -7.85
CA ALA A 166 14.77 5.51 -6.98
C ALA A 166 14.84 4.05 -7.51
N ALA A 167 16.06 3.54 -7.69
CA ALA A 167 16.34 2.28 -8.38
C ALA A 167 15.75 1.04 -7.66
N GLN A 168 15.42 1.18 -6.38
CA GLN A 168 14.77 0.14 -5.56
C GLN A 168 13.28 -0.03 -5.87
N VAL A 169 12.63 0.98 -6.49
CA VAL A 169 11.22 0.92 -6.87
C VAL A 169 11.06 0.14 -8.16
N SER A 170 10.23 -0.88 -8.16
CA SER A 170 9.99 -1.75 -9.32
C SER A 170 9.10 -1.07 -10.38
N ARG A 171 9.68 -0.76 -11.56
CA ARG A 171 8.92 -0.24 -12.70
C ARG A 171 8.06 -1.32 -13.36
N GLU A 172 8.47 -2.55 -13.23
CA GLU A 172 7.74 -3.72 -13.74
C GLU A 172 6.46 -3.93 -12.92
N ASP A 173 6.56 -3.86 -11.59
CA ASP A 173 5.39 -3.96 -10.71
C ASP A 173 4.43 -2.77 -10.91
N ILE A 174 4.95 -1.54 -11.08
CA ILE A 174 4.11 -0.38 -11.44
C ILE A 174 3.36 -0.65 -12.76
N ALA A 175 4.03 -1.14 -13.79
CA ALA A 175 3.42 -1.39 -15.09
C ALA A 175 2.38 -2.51 -15.01
N ASP A 176 2.67 -3.59 -14.29
CA ASP A 176 1.74 -4.70 -14.06
C ASP A 176 0.52 -4.23 -13.25
N ALA A 177 0.73 -3.52 -12.16
CA ALA A 177 -0.34 -2.97 -11.32
C ALA A 177 -1.29 -2.05 -12.11
N ILE A 178 -0.75 -1.18 -12.96
CA ILE A 178 -1.56 -0.32 -13.83
C ILE A 178 -2.33 -1.14 -14.86
N SER A 179 -1.73 -2.19 -15.43
CA SER A 179 -2.41 -3.06 -16.40
C SER A 179 -3.63 -3.78 -15.83
N ARG A 180 -3.66 -3.98 -14.52
CA ARG A 180 -4.76 -4.64 -13.77
C ARG A 180 -5.86 -3.68 -13.34
N ASN A 181 -5.64 -2.38 -13.51
CA ASN A 181 -6.55 -1.32 -13.11
C ASN A 181 -7.19 -0.64 -14.34
N ASP A 182 -8.34 -0.03 -14.13
CA ASP A 182 -9.07 0.80 -15.09
C ASP A 182 -8.74 2.30 -14.93
N VAL A 183 -7.54 2.59 -14.44
CA VAL A 183 -7.02 3.94 -14.23
C VAL A 183 -5.69 4.11 -14.98
N SER A 184 -5.48 5.28 -15.59
CA SER A 184 -4.21 5.58 -16.23
C SER A 184 -3.10 5.87 -15.19
N LEU A 185 -1.85 5.63 -15.59
CA LEU A 185 -0.70 5.95 -14.74
C LEU A 185 -0.65 7.45 -14.41
N GLU A 186 -0.96 8.31 -15.38
CA GLU A 186 -1.00 9.76 -15.19
C GLU A 186 -2.07 10.20 -14.19
N GLU A 187 -3.26 9.62 -14.29
CA GLU A 187 -4.34 9.89 -13.32
C GLU A 187 -3.97 9.48 -11.92
N LEU A 188 -3.37 8.29 -11.76
CA LEU A 188 -2.97 7.79 -10.45
C LEU A 188 -1.83 8.63 -9.86
N ILE A 189 -0.83 9.02 -10.66
CA ILE A 189 0.23 9.94 -10.23
C ILE A 189 -0.35 11.28 -9.77
N GLN A 190 -1.28 11.86 -10.55
CA GLN A 190 -1.92 13.13 -10.19
C GLN A 190 -2.69 13.01 -8.88
N PHE A 191 -3.40 11.91 -8.70
CA PHE A 191 -4.15 11.62 -7.47
C PHE A 191 -3.21 11.54 -6.25
N ILE A 192 -2.15 10.75 -6.34
CA ILE A 192 -1.17 10.60 -5.26
C ILE A 192 -0.49 11.94 -4.92
N ILE A 193 -0.06 12.73 -5.92
CA ILE A 193 0.52 14.07 -5.69
C ILE A 193 -0.45 14.96 -4.90
N SER A 194 -1.75 14.85 -5.17
CA SER A 194 -2.77 15.69 -4.53
C SER A 194 -3.04 15.30 -3.07
N HIS A 195 -2.86 14.02 -2.71
CA HIS A 195 -3.23 13.48 -1.40
C HIS A 195 -2.02 13.18 -0.49
N GLN A 196 -0.86 12.92 -1.07
CA GLN A 196 0.35 12.53 -0.35
C GLN A 196 1.18 13.74 0.09
N LYS A 197 0.70 14.54 1.05
CA LYS A 197 1.39 15.78 1.46
C LYS A 197 2.08 15.72 2.82
N PHE A 198 2.22 14.54 3.42
CA PHE A 198 2.82 14.40 4.74
C PHE A 198 4.34 14.46 4.65
N THR A 199 4.92 15.59 5.00
CA THR A 199 6.38 15.79 5.04
C THR A 199 6.97 15.76 6.44
N THR A 200 6.17 15.57 7.48
CA THR A 200 6.64 15.48 8.86
C THR A 200 5.81 14.49 9.66
#